data_603f0297b199cbfe220fef47b4644bfe
#
_entry.id   603f0297b199cbfe220fef47b4644bfe
#
_cell.length_a   1.000
_cell.length_b   1.000
_cell.length_c   1.000
_cell.angle_alpha   90.00
_cell.angle_beta   90.00
_cell.angle_gamma   90.00
#
_symmetry.space_group_name_H-M   'P 1'
#
loop_
_entity.id
_entity.type
_entity.pdbx_description
1 polymer ?
#
loop_
_entity_poly.entity_id
_entity_poly.type
_entity_poly.pdbx_seq_one_letter_code
_entity_poly.pdbx_strand_id
1 'polypeptide(L)'
;MFLICLSSCSDKKEEQPVFAKKHKFTKFPVLEYHLIGRPETRWRRTPENFRADLEWLYKNNYYPVNLRDILTSFEGLPEGKTPVVLTFDDSSSSQFRYLPDGRLDPECAVGIIKAFHEKHPDWPLRATFFILIETNNPDRDIFGQPQSARKKLQQLAGWGMEAASHTYSHERLNGLSEKAISYALARSYKALCDLSSQEVVSLALPMGLYPSNEAVFSRGYQKVKYDFRLVCEVAGGLQAVPGSLDFNPHHIKRIQTIGPEWRKFFRR
;
A
#
# COMPACT_ATOMS: atom_id res chain seq x y z
N MET A 1 55.15 -20.44 -29.56
CA MET A 1 55.16 -19.59 -28.34
C MET A 1 53.74 -19.02 -28.17
N PHE A 2 52.91 -19.75 -27.43
CA PHE A 2 51.52 -19.36 -27.23
C PHE A 2 51.42 -18.49 -25.98
N LEU A 3 51.01 -17.23 -26.12
CA LEU A 3 50.70 -16.36 -24.99
C LEU A 3 49.31 -16.70 -24.46
N ILE A 4 49.25 -17.21 -23.25
CA ILE A 4 47.97 -17.38 -22.49
C ILE A 4 47.68 -16.02 -21.84
N CYS A 5 46.66 -15.31 -22.35
CA CYS A 5 46.03 -14.19 -21.66
C CYS A 5 45.21 -14.69 -20.48
N LEU A 6 45.75 -14.51 -19.26
CA LEU A 6 44.97 -14.66 -18.04
C LEU A 6 44.09 -13.42 -17.88
N SER A 7 42.79 -13.57 -18.18
CA SER A 7 41.78 -12.57 -17.87
C SER A 7 41.51 -12.63 -16.35
N SER A 8 41.95 -11.62 -15.61
CA SER A 8 41.61 -11.43 -14.23
C SER A 8 40.12 -11.06 -14.11
N CYS A 9 39.30 -11.99 -13.60
CA CYS A 9 37.99 -11.67 -13.06
C CYS A 9 38.20 -10.76 -11.85
N SER A 10 37.99 -9.45 -12.02
CA SER A 10 37.89 -8.55 -10.89
C SER A 10 36.50 -8.78 -10.24
N ASP A 11 36.50 -9.33 -9.03
CA ASP A 11 35.34 -9.33 -8.15
C ASP A 11 34.85 -7.89 -7.96
N LYS A 12 33.87 -7.47 -8.74
CA LYS A 12 33.13 -6.23 -8.46
C LYS A 12 32.37 -6.50 -7.16
N LYS A 13 32.89 -6.03 -6.03
CA LYS A 13 32.11 -5.90 -4.79
C LYS A 13 30.88 -5.07 -5.15
N GLU A 14 29.70 -5.69 -5.07
CA GLU A 14 28.45 -4.99 -5.20
C GLU A 14 28.41 -3.85 -4.18
N GLU A 15 28.43 -2.62 -4.65
CA GLU A 15 28.21 -1.46 -3.78
C GLU A 15 26.77 -1.51 -3.30
N GLN A 16 26.61 -1.67 -1.98
CA GLN A 16 25.27 -1.59 -1.38
C GLN A 16 24.63 -0.23 -1.71
N PRO A 17 23.32 -0.19 -2.06
CA PRO A 17 22.62 1.04 -2.33
C PRO A 17 22.86 2.06 -1.20
N VAL A 18 22.98 3.33 -1.54
CA VAL A 18 23.22 4.43 -0.56
C VAL A 18 22.24 4.37 0.61
N PHE A 19 21.02 3.95 0.36
CA PHE A 19 19.99 3.73 1.37
C PHE A 19 20.37 2.64 2.39
N ALA A 20 20.90 1.50 1.95
CA ALA A 20 21.32 0.41 2.83
C ALA A 20 22.54 0.78 3.72
N LYS A 21 23.35 1.75 3.29
CA LYS A 21 24.45 2.28 4.11
C LYS A 21 23.96 3.15 5.27
N LYS A 22 22.79 3.80 5.14
CA LYS A 22 22.19 4.69 6.15
C LYS A 22 21.27 3.94 7.13
N HIS A 23 20.62 2.88 6.69
CA HIS A 23 19.63 2.15 7.48
C HIS A 23 20.04 0.69 7.66
N LYS A 24 19.87 0.15 8.86
CA LYS A 24 20.29 -1.21 9.24
C LYS A 24 19.33 -2.32 8.79
N PHE A 25 18.39 -2.05 7.90
CA PHE A 25 17.44 -3.04 7.38
C PHE A 25 17.58 -3.21 5.87
N THR A 26 17.40 -4.43 5.39
CA THR A 26 17.41 -4.80 3.96
C THR A 26 16.02 -5.17 3.44
N LYS A 27 15.08 -5.39 4.36
CA LYS A 27 13.68 -5.72 4.07
C LYS A 27 12.77 -5.00 5.07
N PHE A 28 11.53 -4.73 4.66
CA PHE A 28 10.53 -4.07 5.48
C PHE A 28 9.13 -4.68 5.22
N PRO A 29 8.19 -4.58 6.19
CA PRO A 29 6.83 -5.08 6.01
C PRO A 29 5.94 -4.08 5.28
N VAL A 30 5.17 -4.59 4.32
CA VAL A 30 3.98 -3.97 3.75
C VAL A 30 2.79 -4.82 4.19
N LEU A 31 1.95 -4.28 5.07
CA LEU A 31 0.87 -5.01 5.73
C LEU A 31 -0.44 -4.86 4.96
N GLU A 32 -1.10 -5.98 4.68
CA GLU A 32 -2.36 -6.02 3.96
C GLU A 32 -3.53 -6.23 4.93
N TYR A 33 -4.36 -5.21 5.07
CA TYR A 33 -5.65 -5.23 5.75
C TYR A 33 -6.80 -5.12 4.73
N HIS A 34 -7.97 -5.64 5.08
CA HIS A 34 -9.21 -5.43 4.33
C HIS A 34 -10.27 -4.82 5.24
N LEU A 35 -11.04 -5.63 5.95
CA LEU A 35 -12.10 -5.17 6.83
C LEU A 35 -11.59 -4.96 8.26
N ILE A 36 -12.08 -3.93 8.93
CA ILE A 36 -11.95 -3.76 10.39
C ILE A 36 -13.33 -4.00 11.03
N GLY A 37 -13.43 -5.01 11.90
CA GLY A 37 -14.72 -5.37 12.51
C GLY A 37 -14.69 -6.73 13.19
N ARG A 38 -15.85 -7.15 13.72
CA ARG A 38 -16.01 -8.43 14.42
C ARG A 38 -17.03 -9.33 13.70
N PRO A 39 -16.88 -10.65 13.79
CA PRO A 39 -15.74 -11.40 14.35
C PRO A 39 -14.51 -11.33 13.46
N GLU A 40 -13.33 -11.69 14.00
CA GLU A 40 -12.10 -11.85 13.20
C GLU A 40 -12.24 -13.00 12.20
N THR A 41 -11.81 -12.74 10.95
CA THR A 41 -11.79 -13.74 9.88
C THR A 41 -10.52 -13.58 9.05
N ARG A 42 -10.35 -14.38 8.01
CA ARG A 42 -9.22 -14.24 7.07
C ARG A 42 -9.10 -12.81 6.50
N TRP A 43 -10.22 -12.13 6.24
CA TRP A 43 -10.25 -10.81 5.61
C TRP A 43 -10.73 -9.69 6.54
N ARG A 44 -10.88 -9.99 7.84
CA ARG A 44 -11.37 -9.03 8.82
C ARG A 44 -10.51 -9.09 10.07
N ARG A 45 -9.86 -7.98 10.38
CA ARG A 45 -9.14 -7.76 11.63
C ARG A 45 -10.06 -7.11 12.64
N THR A 46 -10.10 -7.58 13.88
CA THR A 46 -10.91 -6.90 14.89
C THR A 46 -10.28 -5.55 15.25
N PRO A 47 -11.08 -4.55 15.66
CA PRO A 47 -10.55 -3.27 16.13
C PRO A 47 -9.54 -3.43 17.28
N GLU A 48 -9.77 -4.38 18.20
CA GLU A 48 -8.86 -4.69 19.31
C GLU A 48 -7.52 -5.20 18.80
N ASN A 49 -7.56 -6.15 17.88
CA ASN A 49 -6.34 -6.73 17.30
C ASN A 49 -5.60 -5.71 16.42
N PHE A 50 -6.32 -4.86 15.69
CA PHE A 50 -5.68 -3.79 14.92
C PHE A 50 -5.00 -2.75 15.83
N ARG A 51 -5.63 -2.34 16.95
CA ARG A 51 -4.96 -1.50 17.96
C ARG A 51 -3.73 -2.18 18.55
N ALA A 52 -3.82 -3.48 18.83
CA ALA A 52 -2.68 -4.25 19.33
C ALA A 52 -1.54 -4.39 18.31
N ASP A 53 -1.86 -4.44 17.00
CA ASP A 53 -0.85 -4.43 15.94
C ASP A 53 -0.09 -3.10 15.91
N LEU A 54 -0.78 -1.95 15.99
CA LEU A 54 -0.15 -0.64 16.04
C LEU A 54 0.75 -0.49 17.29
N GLU A 55 0.26 -0.89 18.45
CA GLU A 55 1.06 -0.87 19.70
C GLU A 55 2.32 -1.73 19.58
N TRP A 56 2.20 -2.90 18.99
CA TRP A 56 3.33 -3.79 18.80
C TRP A 56 4.36 -3.18 17.84
N LEU A 57 3.92 -2.67 16.71
CA LEU A 57 4.79 -2.03 15.72
C LEU A 57 5.52 -0.83 16.32
N TYR A 58 4.83 0.02 17.06
CA TYR A 58 5.40 1.17 17.73
C TYR A 58 6.50 0.78 18.73
N LYS A 59 6.20 -0.20 19.62
CA LYS A 59 7.15 -0.71 20.62
C LYS A 59 8.37 -1.40 20.02
N ASN A 60 8.28 -1.89 18.79
CA ASN A 60 9.37 -2.56 18.09
C ASN A 60 10.06 -1.65 17.06
N ASN A 61 10.00 -0.33 17.25
CA ASN A 61 10.70 0.68 16.44
C ASN A 61 10.31 0.71 14.96
N TYR A 62 9.13 0.22 14.59
CA TYR A 62 8.59 0.49 13.28
C TYR A 62 8.09 1.94 13.18
N TYR A 63 8.09 2.47 11.96
CA TYR A 63 7.65 3.83 11.68
C TYR A 63 6.73 3.81 10.45
N PRO A 64 5.50 4.31 10.55
CA PRO A 64 4.55 4.22 9.46
C PRO A 64 4.96 5.17 8.33
N VAL A 65 4.88 4.64 7.11
CA VAL A 65 5.10 5.37 5.86
C VAL A 65 3.99 5.01 4.87
N ASN A 66 3.77 5.85 3.86
CA ASN A 66 2.89 5.50 2.76
C ASN A 66 3.62 4.59 1.75
N LEU A 67 2.89 3.89 0.93
CA LEU A 67 3.50 3.06 -0.11
C LEU A 67 4.32 3.91 -1.09
N ARG A 68 3.82 5.09 -1.47
CA ARG A 68 4.54 6.04 -2.35
C ARG A 68 5.90 6.49 -1.83
N ASP A 69 6.14 6.45 -0.51
CA ASP A 69 7.41 6.87 0.09
C ASP A 69 8.55 5.91 -0.29
N ILE A 70 8.25 4.72 -0.83
CA ILE A 70 9.22 3.82 -1.46
C ILE A 70 9.94 4.51 -2.62
N LEU A 71 9.25 5.35 -3.39
CA LEU A 71 9.81 6.05 -4.57
C LEU A 71 10.90 7.05 -4.20
N THR A 72 10.88 7.56 -2.98
CA THR A 72 11.90 8.47 -2.42
C THR A 72 12.86 7.75 -1.47
N SER A 73 12.87 6.41 -1.49
CA SER A 73 13.66 5.59 -0.57
C SER A 73 13.45 5.98 0.90
N PHE A 74 12.18 6.23 1.27
CA PHE A 74 11.76 6.61 2.63
C PHE A 74 12.44 7.89 3.14
N GLU A 75 12.56 8.90 2.29
CA GLU A 75 13.08 10.21 2.71
C GLU A 75 12.38 10.70 3.98
N GLY A 76 13.16 11.15 4.96
CA GLY A 76 12.63 11.60 6.27
C GLY A 76 12.36 10.48 7.28
N LEU A 77 12.66 9.20 6.98
CA LEU A 77 12.60 8.14 7.97
C LEU A 77 13.59 8.41 9.12
N PRO A 78 13.14 8.46 10.40
CA PRO A 78 14.02 8.71 11.53
C PRO A 78 15.07 7.62 11.70
N GLU A 79 16.25 8.00 12.19
CA GLU A 79 17.34 7.05 12.45
C GLU A 79 16.91 5.98 13.48
N GLY A 80 17.33 4.73 13.25
CA GLY A 80 17.00 3.59 14.11
C GLY A 80 15.57 3.04 13.92
N LYS A 81 14.75 3.66 13.08
CA LYS A 81 13.40 3.15 12.76
C LYS A 81 13.42 2.24 11.52
N THR A 82 12.52 1.27 11.51
CA THR A 82 12.23 0.43 10.34
C THR A 82 10.89 0.87 9.73
N PRO A 83 10.80 1.14 8.43
CA PRO A 83 9.53 1.54 7.84
C PRO A 83 8.52 0.38 7.88
N VAL A 84 7.25 0.72 8.07
CA VAL A 84 6.13 -0.18 7.88
C VAL A 84 5.06 0.51 7.05
N VAL A 85 4.57 -0.16 6.01
CA VAL A 85 3.45 0.34 5.20
C VAL A 85 2.18 -0.35 5.66
N LEU A 86 1.19 0.42 6.11
CA LEU A 86 -0.15 -0.08 6.38
C LEU A 86 -0.99 0.08 5.11
N THR A 87 -1.44 -1.02 4.50
CA THR A 87 -2.27 -0.97 3.30
C THR A 87 -3.66 -1.54 3.58
N PHE A 88 -4.69 -0.93 2.98
CA PHE A 88 -6.08 -1.33 3.13
C PHE A 88 -6.72 -1.51 1.75
N ASP A 89 -7.14 -2.73 1.43
CA ASP A 89 -7.78 -3.05 0.16
C ASP A 89 -9.31 -2.92 0.27
N ASP A 90 -9.99 -2.75 -0.88
CA ASP A 90 -11.44 -2.79 -1.04
C ASP A 90 -12.24 -1.57 -0.59
N SER A 91 -11.64 -0.57 0.02
CA SER A 91 -12.30 0.67 0.46
C SER A 91 -13.67 0.48 1.14
N SER A 92 -13.79 -0.52 2.03
CA SER A 92 -15.02 -0.73 2.82
C SER A 92 -15.28 0.42 3.79
N SER A 93 -16.55 0.64 4.14
CA SER A 93 -16.95 1.59 5.18
C SER A 93 -16.27 1.34 6.53
N SER A 94 -15.89 0.10 6.82
CA SER A 94 -15.14 -0.25 8.03
C SER A 94 -13.72 0.32 8.07
N GLN A 95 -13.21 0.84 6.96
CA GLN A 95 -11.91 1.49 6.90
C GLN A 95 -12.02 3.00 7.19
N PHE A 96 -13.06 3.65 6.66
CA PHE A 96 -13.29 5.08 6.88
C PHE A 96 -14.79 5.40 6.89
N ARG A 97 -15.36 5.62 8.06
CA ARG A 97 -16.80 5.88 8.23
C ARG A 97 -17.05 7.12 9.08
N TYR A 98 -18.02 7.94 8.66
CA TYR A 98 -18.65 8.91 9.53
C TYR A 98 -19.91 8.33 10.14
N LEU A 99 -20.10 8.58 11.43
CA LEU A 99 -21.34 8.28 12.16
C LEU A 99 -22.46 9.23 11.70
N PRO A 100 -23.74 8.94 12.02
CA PRO A 100 -24.87 9.80 11.66
C PRO A 100 -24.76 11.24 12.17
N ASP A 101 -24.05 11.47 13.26
CA ASP A 101 -23.76 12.80 13.83
C ASP A 101 -22.57 13.51 13.17
N GLY A 102 -21.98 12.93 12.13
CA GLY A 102 -20.85 13.48 11.38
C GLY A 102 -19.47 13.27 11.99
N ARG A 103 -19.38 12.67 13.18
CA ARG A 103 -18.09 12.31 13.79
C ARG A 103 -17.45 11.12 13.07
N LEU A 104 -16.11 11.07 13.09
CA LEU A 104 -15.37 9.90 12.65
C LEU A 104 -15.66 8.72 13.59
N ASP A 105 -15.99 7.57 13.01
CA ASP A 105 -16.20 6.35 13.78
C ASP A 105 -14.87 5.89 14.41
N PRO A 106 -14.78 5.78 15.76
CA PRO A 106 -13.57 5.37 16.46
C PRO A 106 -13.20 3.88 16.27
N GLU A 107 -14.11 3.09 15.70
CA GLU A 107 -13.92 1.66 15.45
C GLU A 107 -13.49 1.36 14.00
N CYS A 108 -13.54 2.34 13.08
CA CYS A 108 -13.00 2.16 11.73
C CYS A 108 -11.47 2.33 11.71
N ALA A 109 -10.80 1.83 10.66
CA ALA A 109 -9.34 1.87 10.56
C ALA A 109 -8.78 3.28 10.76
N VAL A 110 -9.32 4.27 10.04
CA VAL A 110 -8.88 5.68 10.12
C VAL A 110 -9.10 6.24 11.53
N GLY A 111 -10.23 5.92 12.18
CA GLY A 111 -10.51 6.34 13.55
C GLY A 111 -9.50 5.79 14.55
N ILE A 112 -9.15 4.51 14.41
CA ILE A 112 -8.14 3.84 15.26
C ILE A 112 -6.75 4.45 15.03
N ILE A 113 -6.33 4.66 13.77
CA ILE A 113 -5.03 5.26 13.44
C ILE A 113 -4.94 6.69 14.00
N LYS A 114 -6.02 7.48 13.90
CA LYS A 114 -6.05 8.84 14.47
C LYS A 114 -5.94 8.84 15.97
N ALA A 115 -6.72 8.02 16.66
CA ALA A 115 -6.63 7.90 18.12
C ALA A 115 -5.25 7.42 18.57
N PHE A 116 -4.61 6.54 17.80
CA PHE A 116 -3.24 6.10 18.06
C PHE A 116 -2.23 7.23 17.91
N HIS A 117 -2.33 8.02 16.85
CA HIS A 117 -1.50 9.20 16.64
C HIS A 117 -1.68 10.26 17.76
N GLU A 118 -2.90 10.50 18.22
CA GLU A 118 -3.17 11.42 19.33
C GLU A 118 -2.47 10.98 20.63
N LYS A 119 -2.38 9.66 20.85
CA LYS A 119 -1.63 9.08 21.99
C LYS A 119 -0.12 9.06 21.76
N HIS A 120 0.32 8.92 20.50
CA HIS A 120 1.72 8.81 20.09
C HIS A 120 2.00 9.80 18.94
N PRO A 121 2.23 11.10 19.22
CA PRO A 121 2.42 12.12 18.18
C PRO A 121 3.63 11.91 17.28
N ASP A 122 4.62 11.13 17.71
CA ASP A 122 5.78 10.68 16.94
C ASP A 122 5.48 9.52 15.98
N TRP A 123 4.24 8.97 16.00
CA TRP A 123 3.70 8.03 15.04
C TRP A 123 2.82 8.78 14.03
N PRO A 124 3.35 9.20 12.85
CA PRO A 124 2.60 10.04 11.92
C PRO A 124 1.41 9.32 11.30
N LEU A 125 0.44 10.11 10.84
CA LEU A 125 -0.72 9.62 10.10
C LEU A 125 -0.27 9.17 8.70
N ARG A 126 0.12 7.91 8.55
CA ARG A 126 0.54 7.30 7.30
C ARG A 126 -0.14 5.95 7.13
N ALA A 127 -0.80 5.78 6.01
CA ALA A 127 -1.40 4.54 5.53
C ALA A 127 -1.78 4.71 4.06
N THR A 128 -1.84 3.64 3.30
CA THR A 128 -2.25 3.61 1.89
C THR A 128 -3.57 2.87 1.76
N PHE A 129 -4.58 3.53 1.18
CA PHE A 129 -5.90 2.96 0.94
C PHE A 129 -6.08 2.69 -0.55
N PHE A 130 -6.26 1.43 -0.92
CA PHE A 130 -6.56 1.00 -2.28
C PHE A 130 -8.07 1.06 -2.52
N ILE A 131 -8.47 2.06 -3.29
CA ILE A 131 -9.84 2.52 -3.42
C ILE A 131 -10.51 1.90 -4.64
N LEU A 132 -11.73 1.42 -4.45
CA LEU A 132 -12.70 1.07 -5.48
C LEU A 132 -13.66 2.24 -5.70
N ILE A 133 -14.04 2.48 -6.94
CA ILE A 133 -14.89 3.64 -7.30
C ILE A 133 -16.36 3.23 -7.35
N GLU A 134 -16.64 2.15 -8.07
CA GLU A 134 -18.01 1.68 -8.31
C GLU A 134 -18.01 0.16 -8.45
N THR A 135 -18.70 -0.53 -7.58
CA THR A 135 -18.74 -1.99 -7.53
C THR A 135 -20.18 -2.48 -7.40
N ASN A 136 -20.37 -3.80 -7.40
CA ASN A 136 -21.67 -4.41 -7.07
C ASN A 136 -21.95 -4.47 -5.56
N ASN A 137 -21.04 -3.92 -4.73
CA ASN A 137 -21.20 -3.84 -3.29
C ASN A 137 -21.00 -2.38 -2.84
N PRO A 138 -22.08 -1.63 -2.62
CA PRO A 138 -22.01 -0.20 -2.25
C PRO A 138 -21.20 0.08 -0.98
N ASP A 139 -21.00 -0.87 -0.07
CA ASP A 139 -20.13 -0.70 1.10
C ASP A 139 -18.67 -0.49 0.72
N ARG A 140 -18.26 -0.93 -0.48
CA ARG A 140 -16.90 -0.82 -1.00
C ARG A 140 -16.70 0.38 -1.91
N ASP A 141 -17.76 1.10 -2.28
CA ASP A 141 -17.67 2.26 -3.16
C ASP A 141 -17.20 3.48 -2.36
N ILE A 142 -15.91 3.78 -2.46
CA ILE A 142 -15.26 4.88 -1.76
C ILE A 142 -15.70 4.96 -0.28
N PHE A 143 -15.50 3.85 0.44
CA PHE A 143 -15.85 3.70 1.86
C PHE A 143 -17.36 3.75 2.16
N GLY A 144 -18.20 3.28 1.25
CA GLY A 144 -19.64 3.05 1.47
C GLY A 144 -20.48 4.28 1.81
N GLN A 145 -19.97 5.48 1.60
CA GLN A 145 -20.67 6.76 1.84
C GLN A 145 -20.41 7.72 0.67
N PRO A 146 -21.02 7.50 -0.50
CA PRO A 146 -20.70 8.21 -1.74
C PRO A 146 -20.88 9.73 -1.65
N GLN A 147 -21.85 10.20 -0.85
CA GLN A 147 -22.07 11.64 -0.58
C GLN A 147 -20.87 12.31 0.13
N SER A 148 -20.03 11.52 0.80
CA SER A 148 -18.84 11.99 1.50
C SER A 148 -17.53 11.64 0.79
N ALA A 149 -17.58 11.03 -0.41
CA ALA A 149 -16.42 10.50 -1.12
C ALA A 149 -15.28 11.53 -1.25
N ARG A 150 -15.56 12.70 -1.85
CA ARG A 150 -14.57 13.77 -2.00
C ARG A 150 -14.00 14.22 -0.65
N LYS A 151 -14.87 14.46 0.34
CA LYS A 151 -14.47 14.86 1.69
C LYS A 151 -13.52 13.85 2.30
N LYS A 152 -13.83 12.55 2.21
CA LYS A 152 -12.98 11.48 2.76
C LYS A 152 -11.62 11.43 2.09
N LEU A 153 -11.57 11.44 0.75
CA LEU A 153 -10.29 11.34 0.03
C LEU A 153 -9.42 12.58 0.23
N GLN A 154 -9.99 13.79 0.22
CA GLN A 154 -9.26 15.01 0.53
C GLN A 154 -8.78 15.04 1.99
N GLN A 155 -9.53 14.46 2.89
CA GLN A 155 -9.16 14.38 4.30
C GLN A 155 -8.01 13.39 4.54
N LEU A 156 -8.01 12.22 3.88
CA LEU A 156 -6.85 11.32 3.86
C LEU A 156 -5.60 12.06 3.40
N ALA A 157 -5.70 12.76 2.25
CA ALA A 157 -4.62 13.56 1.70
C ALA A 157 -4.12 14.64 2.70
N GLY A 158 -5.04 15.39 3.30
CA GLY A 158 -4.74 16.45 4.26
C GLY A 158 -4.09 15.93 5.56
N TRP A 159 -4.35 14.69 5.94
CA TRP A 159 -3.69 14.03 7.06
C TRP A 159 -2.35 13.39 6.67
N GLY A 160 -2.00 13.37 5.39
CA GLY A 160 -0.78 12.80 4.88
C GLY A 160 -0.87 11.30 4.57
N MET A 161 -2.08 10.74 4.48
CA MET A 161 -2.32 9.37 4.03
C MET A 161 -2.45 9.30 2.50
N GLU A 162 -2.24 8.13 1.92
CA GLU A 162 -2.26 7.91 0.48
C GLU A 162 -3.58 7.28 0.02
N ALA A 163 -4.22 7.90 -0.98
CA ALA A 163 -5.27 7.29 -1.79
C ALA A 163 -4.63 6.62 -3.02
N ALA A 164 -4.85 5.33 -3.19
CA ALA A 164 -4.27 4.49 -4.24
C ALA A 164 -5.36 3.71 -4.99
N SER A 165 -5.04 3.14 -6.14
CA SER A 165 -6.00 2.43 -6.98
C SER A 165 -6.13 0.96 -6.59
N HIS A 166 -7.39 0.45 -6.58
CA HIS A 166 -7.70 -0.98 -6.59
C HIS A 166 -8.45 -1.39 -7.86
N THR A 167 -8.10 -0.76 -8.99
CA THR A 167 -8.86 -0.71 -10.23
C THR A 167 -10.15 0.12 -10.06
N TYR A 168 -11.05 0.13 -11.05
CA TYR A 168 -12.29 0.91 -10.95
C TYR A 168 -13.41 0.15 -10.22
N SER A 169 -13.63 -1.12 -10.60
CA SER A 169 -14.73 -1.96 -10.10
C SER A 169 -14.23 -3.32 -9.61
N HIS A 170 -12.97 -3.43 -9.17
CA HIS A 170 -12.32 -4.69 -8.76
C HIS A 170 -12.15 -5.67 -9.94
N GLU A 171 -11.77 -5.17 -11.10
CA GLU A 171 -11.56 -5.99 -12.29
C GLU A 171 -10.34 -6.93 -12.14
N ARG A 172 -10.52 -8.18 -12.53
CA ARG A 172 -9.44 -9.15 -12.66
C ARG A 172 -8.67 -8.87 -13.96
N LEU A 173 -7.43 -8.37 -13.84
CA LEU A 173 -6.70 -7.92 -15.02
C LEU A 173 -6.17 -9.05 -15.89
N ASN A 174 -5.96 -10.25 -15.34
CA ASN A 174 -5.35 -11.38 -16.02
C ASN A 174 -6.17 -12.00 -17.18
N GLY A 175 -7.42 -11.67 -17.31
CA GLY A 175 -8.30 -12.19 -18.37
C GLY A 175 -8.79 -11.13 -19.35
N LEU A 176 -8.34 -9.89 -19.18
CA LEU A 176 -8.79 -8.76 -19.98
C LEU A 176 -7.82 -8.45 -21.14
N SER A 177 -8.37 -7.89 -22.23
CA SER A 177 -7.53 -7.30 -23.26
C SER A 177 -6.81 -6.06 -22.73
N GLU A 178 -5.63 -5.73 -23.28
CA GLU A 178 -4.88 -4.52 -22.89
C GLU A 178 -5.73 -3.24 -22.99
N LYS A 179 -6.62 -3.15 -23.97
CA LYS A 179 -7.55 -2.03 -24.11
C LYS A 179 -8.53 -1.93 -22.95
N ALA A 180 -9.08 -3.08 -22.51
CA ALA A 180 -10.00 -3.12 -21.36
C ALA A 180 -9.28 -2.78 -20.05
N ILE A 181 -8.05 -3.30 -19.86
CA ILE A 181 -7.19 -2.96 -18.72
C ILE A 181 -6.90 -1.47 -18.71
N SER A 182 -6.43 -0.90 -19.83
CA SER A 182 -6.12 0.53 -19.91
C SER A 182 -7.35 1.39 -19.65
N TYR A 183 -8.55 0.97 -20.08
CA TYR A 183 -9.79 1.65 -19.77
C TYR A 183 -10.11 1.65 -18.26
N ALA A 184 -10.03 0.49 -17.60
CA ALA A 184 -10.30 0.35 -16.16
C ALA A 184 -9.31 1.17 -15.33
N LEU A 185 -8.01 1.08 -15.64
CA LEU A 185 -6.95 1.79 -14.93
C LEU A 185 -7.04 3.31 -15.14
N ALA A 186 -7.29 3.79 -16.34
CA ALA A 186 -7.46 5.21 -16.63
C ALA A 186 -8.68 5.82 -15.91
N ARG A 187 -9.81 5.10 -15.85
CA ARG A 187 -11.00 5.54 -15.11
C ARG A 187 -10.72 5.66 -13.61
N SER A 188 -10.10 4.64 -13.02
CA SER A 188 -9.73 4.65 -11.61
C SER A 188 -8.78 5.79 -11.30
N TYR A 189 -7.68 5.90 -12.05
CA TYR A 189 -6.70 6.98 -11.91
C TYR A 189 -7.33 8.36 -11.94
N LYS A 190 -8.12 8.64 -13.00
CA LYS A 190 -8.78 9.94 -13.15
C LYS A 190 -9.73 10.25 -11.99
N ALA A 191 -10.60 9.31 -11.64
CA ALA A 191 -11.54 9.49 -10.54
C ALA A 191 -10.84 9.79 -9.20
N LEU A 192 -9.78 9.05 -8.90
CA LEU A 192 -9.02 9.23 -7.66
C LEU A 192 -8.25 10.55 -7.63
N CYS A 193 -7.58 10.93 -8.72
CA CYS A 193 -6.90 12.24 -8.80
C CYS A 193 -7.91 13.40 -8.63
N ASP A 194 -9.06 13.33 -9.29
CA ASP A 194 -10.09 14.37 -9.21
C ASP A 194 -10.70 14.48 -7.80
N LEU A 195 -10.84 13.36 -7.10
CA LEU A 195 -11.48 13.31 -5.78
C LEU A 195 -10.50 13.61 -4.63
N SER A 196 -9.27 13.09 -4.69
CA SER A 196 -8.27 13.20 -3.61
C SER A 196 -7.38 14.43 -3.72
N SER A 197 -7.27 15.02 -4.93
CA SER A 197 -6.27 16.04 -5.28
C SER A 197 -4.82 15.54 -5.08
N GLN A 198 -4.60 14.21 -5.13
CA GLN A 198 -3.27 13.59 -5.12
C GLN A 198 -2.96 12.97 -6.49
N GLU A 199 -1.68 12.92 -6.86
CA GLU A 199 -1.22 12.01 -7.92
C GLU A 199 -1.37 10.57 -7.42
N VAL A 200 -1.91 9.67 -8.23
CA VAL A 200 -2.12 8.27 -7.89
C VAL A 200 -1.03 7.41 -8.53
N VAL A 201 -0.08 6.94 -7.74
CA VAL A 201 1.12 6.23 -8.22
C VAL A 201 1.14 4.76 -7.84
N SER A 202 0.21 4.33 -6.97
CA SER A 202 0.18 3.00 -6.39
C SER A 202 -1.09 2.25 -6.82
N LEU A 203 -0.94 0.95 -7.11
CA LEU A 203 -1.99 0.04 -7.51
C LEU A 203 -1.87 -1.26 -6.70
N ALA A 204 -2.96 -1.75 -6.11
CA ALA A 204 -3.06 -3.15 -5.70
C ALA A 204 -3.90 -3.92 -6.72
N LEU A 205 -3.41 -5.10 -7.13
CA LEU A 205 -4.11 -5.92 -8.10
C LEU A 205 -5.23 -6.71 -7.41
N PRO A 206 -6.49 -6.61 -7.88
CA PRO A 206 -7.55 -7.47 -7.40
C PRO A 206 -7.16 -8.94 -7.46
N MET A 207 -7.24 -9.63 -6.30
CA MET A 207 -6.84 -11.04 -6.13
C MET A 207 -5.34 -11.32 -6.43
N GLY A 208 -4.49 -10.31 -6.60
CA GLY A 208 -3.08 -10.46 -6.98
C GLY A 208 -2.88 -11.01 -8.39
N LEU A 209 -3.85 -10.84 -9.30
CA LEU A 209 -3.82 -11.42 -10.64
C LEU A 209 -3.23 -10.43 -11.65
N TYR A 210 -2.02 -10.72 -12.11
CA TYR A 210 -1.28 -9.90 -13.06
C TYR A 210 -1.80 -10.02 -14.49
N PRO A 211 -1.78 -8.92 -15.26
CA PRO A 211 -1.99 -8.99 -16.71
C PRO A 211 -0.80 -9.70 -17.39
N SER A 212 -1.00 -10.20 -18.59
CA SER A 212 0.07 -10.83 -19.37
C SER A 212 1.17 -9.85 -19.83
N ASN A 213 0.88 -8.55 -19.85
CA ASN A 213 1.81 -7.49 -20.21
C ASN A 213 1.74 -6.36 -19.17
N GLU A 214 2.78 -6.23 -18.36
CA GLU A 214 2.88 -5.24 -17.30
C GLU A 214 3.10 -3.80 -17.81
N ALA A 215 3.46 -3.61 -19.08
CA ALA A 215 3.54 -2.29 -19.68
C ALA A 215 2.19 -1.54 -19.63
N VAL A 216 1.08 -2.23 -19.34
CA VAL A 216 -0.23 -1.60 -19.12
C VAL A 216 -0.29 -0.76 -17.85
N PHE A 217 0.65 -0.88 -16.91
CA PHE A 217 0.66 -0.10 -15.68
C PHE A 217 1.10 1.36 -15.90
N SER A 218 1.83 1.64 -16.99
CA SER A 218 2.26 2.98 -17.38
C SER A 218 1.85 3.25 -18.82
N ARG A 219 0.64 3.72 -19.01
CA ARG A 219 0.02 3.97 -20.32
C ARG A 219 -1.00 5.10 -20.28
N GLY A 220 -1.88 5.10 -21.25
CA GLY A 220 -3.04 5.97 -21.32
C GLY A 220 -4.21 5.31 -22.04
N TYR A 221 -5.38 5.84 -21.76
CA TYR A 221 -6.60 5.54 -22.50
C TYR A 221 -7.31 6.86 -22.87
N GLN A 222 -7.58 7.07 -24.15
CA GLN A 222 -8.07 8.36 -24.67
C GLN A 222 -7.14 9.51 -24.26
N LYS A 223 -7.67 10.51 -23.53
CA LYS A 223 -6.93 11.70 -23.06
C LYS A 223 -6.30 11.53 -21.68
N VAL A 224 -6.53 10.39 -21.00
CA VAL A 224 -6.02 10.13 -19.64
C VAL A 224 -4.72 9.35 -19.74
N LYS A 225 -3.63 9.93 -19.28
CA LYS A 225 -2.35 9.25 -19.05
C LYS A 225 -2.27 8.89 -17.57
N TYR A 226 -1.75 7.70 -17.26
CA TYR A 226 -1.52 7.22 -15.91
C TYR A 226 -0.18 6.48 -15.83
N ASP A 227 0.40 6.47 -14.63
CA ASP A 227 1.67 5.81 -14.35
C ASP A 227 1.63 5.22 -12.93
N PHE A 228 1.28 3.93 -12.84
CA PHE A 228 1.33 3.19 -11.58
C PHE A 228 2.75 2.66 -11.38
N ARG A 229 3.55 3.43 -10.66
CA ARG A 229 4.96 3.14 -10.39
C ARG A 229 5.18 2.06 -9.33
N LEU A 230 4.15 1.78 -8.51
CA LEU A 230 4.17 0.76 -7.48
C LEU A 230 2.95 -0.14 -7.61
N VAL A 231 3.16 -1.44 -7.79
CA VAL A 231 2.09 -2.43 -7.93
C VAL A 231 2.25 -3.51 -6.86
N CYS A 232 1.19 -3.72 -6.05
CA CYS A 232 1.21 -4.66 -4.94
C CYS A 232 0.65 -6.03 -5.31
N GLU A 233 1.35 -7.06 -4.86
CA GLU A 233 0.86 -8.43 -4.75
C GLU A 233 -0.07 -8.60 -3.54
N VAL A 234 -0.80 -9.72 -3.46
CA VAL A 234 -1.64 -10.08 -2.28
C VAL A 234 -0.78 -10.59 -1.12
N ALA A 235 0.36 -11.22 -1.40
CA ALA A 235 1.19 -11.87 -0.40
C ALA A 235 2.68 -11.76 -0.79
N GLY A 236 3.55 -12.62 -0.23
CA GLY A 236 4.96 -12.72 -0.60
C GLY A 236 5.93 -12.43 0.55
N GLY A 237 5.44 -11.89 1.67
CA GLY A 237 6.24 -11.64 2.87
C GLY A 237 6.90 -10.26 2.90
N LEU A 238 8.11 -10.18 3.46
CA LEU A 238 8.84 -8.92 3.58
C LEU A 238 9.29 -8.41 2.20
N GLN A 239 9.11 -7.11 1.98
CA GLN A 239 9.55 -6.41 0.78
C GLN A 239 11.03 -6.02 0.90
N ALA A 240 11.79 -6.22 -0.17
CA ALA A 240 13.17 -5.74 -0.28
C ALA A 240 13.23 -4.21 -0.41
N VAL A 241 14.30 -3.58 0.09
CA VAL A 241 14.47 -2.13 0.01
C VAL A 241 14.73 -1.66 -1.42
N PRO A 242 14.33 -0.42 -1.77
CA PRO A 242 14.65 0.17 -3.07
C PRO A 242 16.15 0.13 -3.37
N GLY A 243 16.49 -0.16 -4.62
CA GLY A 243 17.88 -0.25 -5.08
C GLY A 243 18.58 -1.58 -4.78
N SER A 244 17.92 -2.54 -4.11
CA SER A 244 18.43 -3.92 -4.02
C SER A 244 18.09 -4.72 -5.28
N LEU A 245 18.83 -5.79 -5.58
CA LEU A 245 18.58 -6.67 -6.73
C LEU A 245 17.20 -7.34 -6.68
N ASP A 246 16.71 -7.61 -5.48
CA ASP A 246 15.40 -8.26 -5.24
C ASP A 246 14.23 -7.26 -5.27
N PHE A 247 14.48 -5.97 -5.46
CA PHE A 247 13.42 -4.96 -5.52
C PHE A 247 12.81 -4.88 -6.92
N ASN A 248 11.52 -5.16 -7.02
CA ASN A 248 10.74 -4.88 -8.22
C ASN A 248 9.54 -3.99 -7.84
N PRO A 249 9.45 -2.76 -8.35
CA PRO A 249 8.38 -1.84 -8.00
C PRO A 249 6.99 -2.30 -8.49
N HIS A 250 6.92 -3.17 -9.49
CA HIS A 250 5.67 -3.77 -9.94
C HIS A 250 5.31 -5.08 -9.24
N HIS A 251 6.13 -5.55 -8.28
CA HIS A 251 5.91 -6.75 -7.48
C HIS A 251 6.17 -6.48 -6.00
N ILE A 252 5.44 -5.52 -5.43
CA ILE A 252 5.55 -5.19 -4.00
C ILE A 252 4.89 -6.28 -3.18
N LYS A 253 5.71 -7.05 -2.48
CA LYS A 253 5.27 -8.14 -1.60
C LYS A 253 4.58 -7.60 -0.36
N ARG A 254 3.54 -8.29 0.09
CA ARG A 254 2.79 -7.93 1.29
C ARG A 254 2.70 -9.08 2.29
N ILE A 255 2.36 -8.75 3.51
CA ILE A 255 2.06 -9.69 4.60
C ILE A 255 0.58 -9.52 4.94
N GLN A 256 -0.22 -10.59 4.76
CA GLN A 256 -1.61 -10.62 5.20
C GLN A 256 -1.68 -10.58 6.73
N THR A 257 -2.46 -9.65 7.27
CA THR A 257 -2.54 -9.41 8.73
C THR A 257 -3.49 -10.35 9.46
N ILE A 258 -3.45 -11.62 9.08
CA ILE A 258 -4.17 -12.71 9.75
C ILE A 258 -3.26 -13.38 10.80
N GLY A 259 -3.86 -13.94 11.84
CA GLY A 259 -3.14 -14.48 12.99
C GLY A 259 -1.94 -15.40 12.67
N PRO A 260 -2.07 -16.42 11.78
CA PRO A 260 -0.93 -17.26 11.40
C PRO A 260 0.19 -16.53 10.68
N GLU A 261 -0.13 -15.70 9.68
CA GLU A 261 0.87 -14.93 8.91
C GLU A 261 1.51 -13.85 9.76
N TRP A 262 0.73 -13.15 10.59
CA TRP A 262 1.28 -12.19 11.54
C TRP A 262 2.35 -12.84 12.43
N ARG A 263 2.05 -14.01 13.07
CA ARG A 263 2.98 -14.69 13.95
C ARG A 263 4.25 -15.20 13.27
N LYS A 264 4.21 -15.45 11.97
CA LYS A 264 5.36 -15.88 11.18
C LYS A 264 6.42 -14.77 11.06
N PHE A 265 6.00 -13.53 10.92
CA PHE A 265 6.89 -12.38 10.71
C PHE A 265 7.08 -11.54 11.98
N PHE A 266 6.09 -11.51 12.86
CA PHE A 266 6.08 -10.69 14.06
C PHE A 266 5.79 -11.58 15.26
N ARG A 267 6.85 -11.97 15.94
CA ARG A 267 6.72 -12.77 17.18
C ARG A 267 6.20 -11.86 18.30
N ARG A 268 5.04 -12.20 18.82
CA ARG A 268 4.50 -11.61 20.06
C ARG A 268 4.97 -12.40 21.26
#